data_7484dfef8a08c8f72e92a23cbd1b1eab
#
_entry.id   7484dfef8a08c8f72e92a23cbd1b1eab
#
_cell.length_a   1.000
_cell.length_b   1.000
_cell.length_c   1.000
_cell.angle_alpha   90.00
_cell.angle_beta   90.00
_cell.angle_gamma   90.00
#
_symmetry.space_group_name_H-M   'P 1'
#
loop_
_entity.id
_entity.type
_entity.pdbx_description
1 polymer ?
#
loop_
_entity_poly.entity_id
_entity_poly.type
_entity_poly.pdbx_seq_one_letter_code
_entity_poly.pdbx_strand_id
1 'polypeptide(L)'
;MVLRRISNESISSNNSYASINDADPLKKHDKLTITRVASDSSIESNQLKKNPFLDPQVEEYYRELYTRSGYESYSAFDPTFEWTEEEEKKVIRKLNWRVAFTACLLFVSLQVDRGNLSQAVSDNFLDDLGLNTNDFNTGNTIFTCSFLAAEVPSQLISKALGPDIFIPMQICAWSIVAMSQAALTNKAGFYVTRCLIGALEGGFIADLVLWLSYFFTSKELPIRLSWFWTTLSIVGVATSLLAFGILRLHTWGWHGWQFLFLIEGGFTLLIGIASWFLMVPSAVQTKRWWNPKGWFTDREEKIVVNRILRDDPTKGSMNNRQAIGPRNLFHCLIDYDMWPLYVIGIVAYIGSGTLGTYFTLTNRQLGFSVFDTNLLTIPSTVIHIIFLLSISWFSERVGERSLVCLIAPLYATPLMGVIRWWSGSGKDIWATWVLNTLYLGQPYIHAIVVAWVSRNSNSVRNRSICSALYNMFVQLGGIISNNIYREDDRPMYKRGNMQLFVINLILIPILLLVKLYYIWRNKSKEKVWNAMSEDERRAYRETTTDEANKRLDFRFEH
;
A
#
# COMPACT_ATOMS: atom_id res chain seq x y z
N MET A 1 14.90 -19.85 21.33
CA MET A 1 14.82 -18.39 21.51
C MET A 1 13.38 -17.85 21.35
N VAL A 2 12.59 -18.37 20.44
CA VAL A 2 11.15 -18.04 20.25
C VAL A 2 10.30 -18.42 21.45
N LEU A 3 10.53 -19.58 22.05
CA LEU A 3 9.77 -20.08 23.22
C LEU A 3 10.05 -19.33 24.53
N ARG A 4 11.16 -18.59 24.64
CA ARG A 4 11.45 -17.78 25.86
C ARG A 4 10.74 -16.43 25.85
N ARG A 5 10.29 -15.92 24.70
CA ARG A 5 9.48 -14.68 24.63
C ARG A 5 8.02 -14.90 25.03
N ILE A 6 7.51 -16.11 24.78
CA ILE A 6 6.11 -16.46 25.11
C ILE A 6 5.91 -16.74 26.59
N SER A 7 6.95 -17.20 27.33
CA SER A 7 6.83 -17.56 28.74
C SER A 7 6.93 -16.40 29.73
N ASN A 8 7.39 -15.22 29.33
CA ASN A 8 7.50 -14.06 30.23
C ASN A 8 6.31 -13.09 30.20
N GLU A 9 5.35 -13.27 29.28
CA GLU A 9 4.17 -12.40 29.18
C GLU A 9 2.89 -12.97 29.83
N SER A 10 2.95 -14.19 30.42
CA SER A 10 1.77 -14.86 31.00
C SER A 10 1.47 -14.55 32.47
N ILE A 11 2.16 -13.58 33.11
CA ILE A 11 1.95 -13.25 34.51
C ILE A 11 1.76 -11.74 34.73
N SER A 12 0.82 -11.12 34.03
CA SER A 12 0.18 -9.88 34.54
C SER A 12 -1.04 -9.45 33.70
N SER A 13 -1.98 -10.33 33.55
CA SER A 13 -3.30 -9.96 33.06
C SER A 13 -4.31 -9.95 34.21
N ASN A 14 -4.25 -8.91 35.02
CA ASN A 14 -5.43 -8.49 35.76
C ASN A 14 -5.36 -6.99 36.05
N ASN A 15 -6.40 -6.35 35.56
CA ASN A 15 -6.96 -5.07 35.99
C ASN A 15 -6.61 -3.78 35.24
N SER A 16 -7.72 -3.23 34.80
CA SER A 16 -8.07 -1.84 34.48
C SER A 16 -7.69 -1.37 33.06
N TYR A 17 -8.50 -1.78 32.11
CA TYR A 17 -8.78 -0.93 30.96
C TYR A 17 -9.67 0.27 31.40
N ALA A 18 -9.10 1.17 32.16
CA ALA A 18 -9.67 2.49 32.35
C ALA A 18 -9.20 3.37 31.19
N SER A 19 -10.12 4.02 30.56
CA SER A 19 -10.03 4.97 29.46
C SER A 19 -8.82 5.89 29.56
N ILE A 20 -7.76 5.60 28.80
CA ILE A 20 -6.57 6.46 28.63
C ILE A 20 -6.82 7.56 27.58
N ASN A 21 -8.06 7.74 27.13
CA ASN A 21 -8.38 8.64 26.04
C ASN A 21 -8.50 10.12 26.39
N ASP A 22 -8.37 10.51 27.66
CA ASP A 22 -8.67 11.90 28.07
C ASP A 22 -7.47 12.75 28.50
N ALA A 23 -6.24 12.24 28.41
CA ALA A 23 -5.07 13.00 28.87
C ALA A 23 -3.86 12.89 27.93
N ASP A 24 -4.03 13.23 26.65
CA ASP A 24 -2.89 13.50 25.77
C ASP A 24 -2.38 14.93 26.05
N PRO A 25 -1.17 15.10 26.60
CA PRO A 25 -0.61 16.42 26.90
C PRO A 25 -0.38 17.29 25.67
N LEU A 26 -0.27 16.70 24.47
CA LEU A 26 -0.22 17.48 23.21
C LEU A 26 -1.55 18.20 22.97
N LYS A 27 -2.69 17.59 23.32
CA LYS A 27 -4.00 18.29 23.30
C LYS A 27 -4.08 19.40 24.36
N LYS A 28 -3.38 19.23 25.50
CA LYS A 28 -3.31 20.22 26.57
C LYS A 28 -2.29 21.31 26.27
N HIS A 29 -1.23 20.98 25.53
CA HIS A 29 -0.20 21.92 25.08
C HIS A 29 -0.74 22.93 24.09
N ASP A 30 -1.60 22.53 23.14
CA ASP A 30 -2.33 23.47 22.27
C ASP A 30 -3.22 24.43 23.08
N LYS A 31 -3.73 23.97 24.24
CA LYS A 31 -4.48 24.81 25.18
C LYS A 31 -3.60 25.74 26.05
N LEU A 32 -2.42 25.28 26.44
CA LEU A 32 -1.51 26.02 27.32
C LEU A 32 -0.66 27.07 26.58
N THR A 33 -0.34 26.85 25.32
CA THR A 33 0.47 27.77 24.50
C THR A 33 -0.28 29.07 24.16
N ILE A 34 -1.60 29.09 24.28
CA ILE A 34 -2.42 30.27 24.00
C ILE A 34 -2.48 31.25 25.18
N THR A 35 -2.10 30.84 26.39
CA THR A 35 -2.23 31.65 27.61
C THR A 35 -0.96 32.33 28.06
N ARG A 36 0.19 32.17 27.41
CA ARG A 36 1.46 32.86 27.73
C ARG A 36 1.86 33.87 26.67
N VAL A 37 1.45 35.08 26.93
CA VAL A 37 2.10 36.40 26.75
C VAL A 37 2.99 36.61 25.52
N ALA A 38 2.52 37.57 24.71
CA ALA A 38 3.29 38.27 23.69
C ALA A 38 4.51 38.98 24.28
N SER A 39 5.69 38.39 24.13
CA SER A 39 7.02 39.05 23.99
C SER A 39 8.10 37.97 24.06
N ASP A 40 8.84 37.74 23.02
CA ASP A 40 9.89 36.73 22.76
C ASP A 40 9.45 35.40 22.11
N SER A 41 8.21 35.28 21.66
CA SER A 41 7.55 34.00 21.38
C SER A 41 7.83 33.36 20.02
N SER A 42 8.49 34.02 19.08
CA SER A 42 8.71 33.45 17.74
C SER A 42 9.89 32.48 17.67
N ILE A 43 10.92 32.69 18.47
CA ILE A 43 12.11 31.81 18.50
C ILE A 43 11.83 30.57 19.37
N GLU A 44 11.25 30.76 20.56
CA GLU A 44 10.83 29.66 21.44
C GLU A 44 9.76 28.78 20.80
N SER A 45 8.75 29.36 20.16
CA SER A 45 7.71 28.58 19.45
C SER A 45 8.25 27.80 18.25
N ASN A 46 9.28 28.29 17.57
CA ASN A 46 9.97 27.59 16.50
C ASN A 46 10.89 26.47 17.00
N GLN A 47 11.51 26.64 18.17
CA GLN A 47 12.30 25.58 18.81
C GLN A 47 11.44 24.47 19.37
N LEU A 48 10.33 24.78 20.01
CA LEU A 48 9.33 23.81 20.48
C LEU A 48 8.68 23.03 19.34
N LYS A 49 8.46 23.65 18.17
CA LYS A 49 8.01 22.95 16.95
C LYS A 49 9.06 21.99 16.41
N LYS A 50 10.33 22.24 16.65
CA LYS A 50 11.43 21.33 16.25
C LYS A 50 11.70 20.22 17.28
N ASN A 51 11.50 20.48 18.56
CA ASN A 51 11.71 19.53 19.63
C ASN A 51 10.62 19.66 20.72
N PRO A 52 9.56 18.84 20.66
CA PRO A 52 8.45 18.90 21.62
C PRO A 52 8.87 18.57 23.06
N PHE A 53 9.99 17.88 23.26
CA PHE A 53 10.50 17.48 24.57
C PHE A 53 11.25 18.59 25.32
N LEU A 54 11.38 19.79 24.75
CA LEU A 54 11.87 20.96 25.48
C LEU A 54 10.87 21.44 26.54
N ASP A 55 9.60 21.05 26.43
CA ASP A 55 8.61 21.26 27.48
C ASP A 55 8.74 20.13 28.52
N PRO A 56 9.07 20.46 29.80
CA PRO A 56 9.25 19.45 30.83
C PRO A 56 8.01 18.57 31.09
N GLN A 57 6.80 19.11 30.91
CA GLN A 57 5.56 18.34 31.12
C GLN A 57 5.36 17.31 29.99
N VAL A 58 5.71 17.68 28.75
CA VAL A 58 5.67 16.77 27.60
C VAL A 58 6.74 15.71 27.72
N GLU A 59 7.96 16.08 28.11
CA GLU A 59 9.05 15.13 28.35
C GLU A 59 8.68 14.08 29.39
N GLU A 60 8.23 14.53 30.59
CA GLU A 60 7.88 13.64 31.68
C GLU A 60 6.77 12.66 31.31
N TYR A 61 5.71 13.16 30.66
CA TYR A 61 4.61 12.32 30.17
C TYR A 61 5.08 11.23 29.22
N TYR A 62 5.87 11.58 28.20
CA TYR A 62 6.33 10.60 27.23
C TYR A 62 7.40 9.67 27.80
N ARG A 63 8.22 10.11 28.71
CA ARG A 63 9.17 9.28 29.45
C ARG A 63 8.45 8.20 30.24
N GLU A 64 7.40 8.57 30.98
CA GLU A 64 6.56 7.62 31.69
C GLU A 64 5.84 6.66 30.73
N LEU A 65 5.26 7.20 29.64
CA LEU A 65 4.57 6.40 28.64
C LEU A 65 5.51 5.38 27.98
N TYR A 66 6.73 5.78 27.60
CA TYR A 66 7.72 4.89 26.97
C TYR A 66 8.21 3.81 27.93
N THR A 67 8.39 4.15 29.20
CA THR A 67 8.75 3.18 30.24
C THR A 67 7.61 2.16 30.44
N ARG A 68 6.38 2.64 30.56
CA ARG A 68 5.20 1.79 30.77
C ARG A 68 4.89 0.90 29.56
N SER A 69 5.08 1.42 28.35
CA SER A 69 4.84 0.68 27.10
C SER A 69 5.97 -0.28 26.73
N GLY A 70 7.09 -0.27 27.47
CA GLY A 70 8.25 -1.10 27.16
C GLY A 70 8.88 -0.75 25.81
N TYR A 71 9.00 0.56 25.49
CA TYR A 71 9.56 1.00 24.22
C TYR A 71 10.96 0.45 23.99
N GLU A 72 11.15 -0.31 22.93
CA GLU A 72 12.38 -1.08 22.63
C GLU A 72 13.62 -0.20 22.47
N SER A 73 13.45 1.04 22.03
CA SER A 73 14.54 1.99 21.80
C SER A 73 14.65 3.04 22.93
N TYR A 74 14.02 2.81 24.08
CA TYR A 74 14.05 3.75 25.22
C TYR A 74 15.45 4.07 25.71
N SER A 75 16.39 3.10 25.62
CA SER A 75 17.79 3.31 26.01
C SER A 75 18.53 4.41 25.22
N ALA A 76 18.06 4.69 24.01
CA ALA A 76 18.62 5.73 23.15
C ALA A 76 17.81 7.04 23.17
N PHE A 77 16.69 7.08 23.92
CA PHE A 77 15.89 8.30 24.06
C PHE A 77 16.62 9.32 24.95
N ASP A 78 16.89 10.49 24.38
CA ASP A 78 17.57 11.59 25.03
C ASP A 78 17.01 12.92 24.53
N PRO A 79 16.10 13.56 25.29
CA PRO A 79 15.41 14.80 24.87
C PRO A 79 16.34 15.97 24.55
N THR A 80 17.50 16.03 25.23
CA THR A 80 18.47 17.11 25.11
C THR A 80 19.56 16.85 24.08
N PHE A 81 19.58 15.65 23.49
CA PHE A 81 20.62 15.24 22.57
C PHE A 81 20.59 16.06 21.27
N GLU A 82 21.71 16.64 20.89
CA GLU A 82 21.87 17.43 19.67
C GLU A 82 22.82 16.76 18.67
N TRP A 83 22.56 16.98 17.40
CA TRP A 83 23.37 16.48 16.28
C TRP A 83 23.42 17.49 15.14
N THR A 84 24.42 17.36 14.30
CA THR A 84 24.58 18.21 13.12
C THR A 84 23.79 17.67 11.92
N GLU A 85 23.48 18.56 10.95
CA GLU A 85 22.83 18.13 9.70
C GLU A 85 23.68 17.13 8.90
N GLU A 86 25.00 17.19 9.02
CA GLU A 86 25.91 16.27 8.34
C GLU A 86 25.81 14.85 8.92
N GLU A 87 25.73 14.76 10.25
CA GLU A 87 25.52 13.49 10.95
C GLU A 87 24.16 12.89 10.57
N GLU A 88 23.11 13.72 10.53
CA GLU A 88 21.78 13.29 10.12
C GLU A 88 21.77 12.77 8.67
N LYS A 89 22.35 13.50 7.73
CA LYS A 89 22.48 13.08 6.32
C LYS A 89 23.24 11.76 6.17
N LYS A 90 24.28 11.53 6.99
CA LYS A 90 25.04 10.26 6.99
C LYS A 90 24.17 9.11 7.47
N VAL A 91 23.42 9.30 8.54
CA VAL A 91 22.48 8.31 9.09
C VAL A 91 21.37 8.01 8.09
N ILE A 92 20.75 9.03 7.48
CA ILE A 92 19.72 8.84 6.45
C ILE A 92 20.25 8.03 5.26
N ARG A 93 21.49 8.26 4.83
CA ARG A 93 22.11 7.46 3.74
C ARG A 93 22.24 5.99 4.13
N LYS A 94 22.64 5.70 5.38
CA LYS A 94 22.68 4.31 5.89
C LYS A 94 21.28 3.69 5.93
N LEU A 95 20.28 4.43 6.41
CA LEU A 95 18.89 3.96 6.45
C LEU A 95 18.33 3.70 5.06
N ASN A 96 18.61 4.57 4.08
CA ASN A 96 18.18 4.36 2.70
C ASN A 96 18.72 3.03 2.14
N TRP A 97 20.00 2.74 2.41
CA TRP A 97 20.63 1.52 1.91
C TRP A 97 20.23 0.25 2.69
N ARG A 98 20.09 0.35 4.02
CA ARG A 98 19.81 -0.80 4.88
C ARG A 98 18.32 -1.11 5.01
N VAL A 99 17.47 -0.09 5.03
CA VAL A 99 16.04 -0.22 5.31
C VAL A 99 15.21 -0.02 4.04
N ALA A 100 15.33 1.13 3.35
CA ALA A 100 14.51 1.40 2.19
C ALA A 100 14.80 0.45 1.01
N PHE A 101 16.08 0.17 0.73
CA PHE A 101 16.45 -0.80 -0.31
C PHE A 101 15.99 -2.22 0.04
N THR A 102 16.13 -2.64 1.31
CA THR A 102 15.59 -3.93 1.76
C THR A 102 14.08 -4.00 1.56
N ALA A 103 13.33 -2.97 1.94
CA ALA A 103 11.89 -2.94 1.70
C ALA A 103 11.53 -3.07 0.22
N CYS A 104 12.26 -2.40 -0.67
CA CYS A 104 12.08 -2.55 -2.11
C CYS A 104 12.37 -3.99 -2.56
N LEU A 105 13.45 -4.62 -2.07
CA LEU A 105 13.79 -6.01 -2.39
C LEU A 105 12.71 -7.00 -1.93
N LEU A 106 12.16 -6.80 -0.72
CA LEU A 106 11.07 -7.64 -0.22
C LEU A 106 9.77 -7.45 -1.02
N PHE A 107 9.54 -6.24 -1.52
CA PHE A 107 8.40 -5.98 -2.40
C PHE A 107 8.57 -6.60 -3.80
N VAL A 108 9.83 -6.73 -4.28
CA VAL A 108 10.13 -7.50 -5.50
C VAL A 108 9.60 -8.93 -5.38
N SER A 109 9.82 -9.61 -4.24
CA SER A 109 9.36 -10.99 -4.06
C SER A 109 7.84 -11.11 -4.21
N LEU A 110 7.07 -10.20 -3.61
CA LEU A 110 5.61 -10.17 -3.73
C LEU A 110 5.17 -10.00 -5.20
N GLN A 111 5.81 -9.08 -5.93
CA GLN A 111 5.40 -8.74 -7.29
C GLN A 111 5.78 -9.82 -8.31
N VAL A 112 6.90 -10.51 -8.10
CA VAL A 112 7.30 -11.67 -8.91
C VAL A 112 6.22 -12.76 -8.82
N ASP A 113 5.83 -13.16 -7.62
CA ASP A 113 4.86 -14.23 -7.41
C ASP A 113 3.42 -13.85 -7.86
N ARG A 114 3.10 -12.56 -7.89
CA ARG A 114 1.81 -12.08 -8.45
C ARG A 114 1.79 -12.05 -9.97
N GLY A 115 2.94 -11.81 -10.60
CA GLY A 115 3.08 -11.72 -12.05
C GLY A 115 3.10 -13.07 -12.75
N ASN A 116 3.62 -14.10 -12.10
CA ASN A 116 3.92 -15.40 -12.71
C ASN A 116 2.69 -16.13 -13.27
N LEU A 117 1.54 -16.02 -12.64
CA LEU A 117 0.32 -16.70 -13.11
C LEU A 117 -0.13 -16.22 -14.49
N SER A 118 -0.12 -14.90 -14.75
CA SER A 118 -0.50 -14.35 -16.06
C SER A 118 0.48 -14.75 -17.16
N GLN A 119 1.74 -14.96 -16.81
CA GLN A 119 2.78 -15.43 -17.71
C GLN A 119 2.65 -16.95 -17.97
N ALA A 120 2.35 -17.76 -16.94
CA ALA A 120 2.11 -19.19 -17.06
C ALA A 120 0.92 -19.50 -17.98
N VAL A 121 -0.14 -18.70 -17.92
CA VAL A 121 -1.31 -18.82 -18.80
C VAL A 121 -0.97 -18.68 -20.29
N SER A 122 0.12 -17.99 -20.62
CA SER A 122 0.61 -17.92 -22.00
C SER A 122 1.24 -19.22 -22.51
N ASP A 123 1.59 -20.17 -21.62
CA ASP A 123 2.30 -21.43 -21.91
C ASP A 123 1.43 -22.67 -21.59
N ASN A 124 0.23 -22.73 -22.09
CA ASN A 124 -0.69 -23.87 -21.99
C ASN A 124 -1.12 -24.26 -20.55
N PHE A 125 -0.84 -23.46 -19.53
CA PHE A 125 -1.18 -23.73 -18.12
C PHE A 125 -2.65 -24.13 -17.92
N LEU A 126 -3.57 -23.45 -18.60
CA LEU A 126 -5.02 -23.74 -18.48
C LEU A 126 -5.35 -25.10 -19.13
N ASP A 127 -4.80 -25.39 -20.29
CA ASP A 127 -5.08 -26.62 -21.03
C ASP A 127 -4.49 -27.85 -20.32
N ASP A 128 -3.27 -27.73 -19.79
CA ASP A 128 -2.59 -28.81 -19.05
C ASP A 128 -3.32 -29.20 -17.76
N LEU A 129 -4.00 -28.25 -17.11
CA LEU A 129 -4.78 -28.49 -15.89
C LEU A 129 -6.28 -28.73 -16.16
N GLY A 130 -6.72 -28.71 -17.43
CA GLY A 130 -8.12 -28.81 -17.80
C GLY A 130 -8.99 -27.68 -17.24
N LEU A 131 -8.42 -26.47 -17.13
CA LEU A 131 -9.11 -25.29 -16.63
C LEU A 131 -9.71 -24.48 -17.77
N ASN A 132 -10.91 -23.96 -17.54
CA ASN A 132 -11.51 -22.96 -18.42
C ASN A 132 -11.36 -21.55 -17.85
N THR A 133 -11.77 -20.53 -18.62
CA THR A 133 -11.73 -19.11 -18.21
C THR A 133 -12.46 -18.86 -16.88
N ASN A 134 -13.59 -19.53 -16.65
CA ASN A 134 -14.36 -19.36 -15.41
C ASN A 134 -13.62 -19.96 -14.20
N ASP A 135 -12.90 -21.07 -14.40
CA ASP A 135 -12.08 -21.68 -13.34
C ASP A 135 -10.91 -20.78 -12.97
N PHE A 136 -10.26 -20.18 -13.96
CA PHE A 136 -9.21 -19.19 -13.76
C PHE A 136 -9.72 -17.97 -13.00
N ASN A 137 -10.89 -17.43 -13.37
CA ASN A 137 -11.55 -16.34 -12.66
C ASN A 137 -11.85 -16.68 -11.20
N THR A 138 -12.36 -17.90 -10.98
CA THR A 138 -12.64 -18.40 -9.63
C THR A 138 -11.38 -18.47 -8.79
N GLY A 139 -10.27 -18.97 -9.35
CA GLY A 139 -8.97 -18.99 -8.67
C GLY A 139 -8.46 -17.59 -8.28
N ASN A 140 -8.57 -16.61 -9.18
CA ASN A 140 -8.21 -15.22 -8.89
C ASN A 140 -9.15 -14.57 -7.86
N THR A 141 -10.44 -14.91 -7.89
CA THR A 141 -11.41 -14.44 -6.88
C THR A 141 -11.10 -15.05 -5.52
N ILE A 142 -10.80 -16.35 -5.43
CA ILE A 142 -10.37 -17.02 -4.19
C ILE A 142 -9.13 -16.35 -3.63
N PHE A 143 -8.12 -16.08 -4.47
CA PHE A 143 -6.92 -15.36 -4.05
C PHE A 143 -7.26 -14.00 -3.44
N THR A 144 -8.07 -13.19 -4.11
CA THR A 144 -8.41 -11.84 -3.64
C THR A 144 -9.24 -11.88 -2.35
N CYS A 145 -10.21 -12.81 -2.25
CA CYS A 145 -11.01 -12.99 -1.04
C CYS A 145 -10.16 -13.44 0.16
N SER A 146 -9.27 -14.42 -0.04
CA SER A 146 -8.39 -14.89 1.03
C SER A 146 -7.36 -13.83 1.45
N PHE A 147 -6.86 -13.04 0.50
CA PHE A 147 -6.00 -11.89 0.79
C PHE A 147 -6.69 -10.87 1.69
N LEU A 148 -7.91 -10.44 1.32
CA LEU A 148 -8.71 -9.50 2.13
C LEU A 148 -9.05 -10.05 3.52
N ALA A 149 -9.44 -11.32 3.60
CA ALA A 149 -9.77 -11.97 4.87
C ALA A 149 -8.55 -12.08 5.80
N ALA A 150 -7.37 -12.28 5.24
CA ALA A 150 -6.11 -12.41 6.00
C ALA A 150 -5.49 -11.07 6.39
N GLU A 151 -5.86 -9.96 5.76
CA GLU A 151 -5.18 -8.66 5.94
C GLU A 151 -5.20 -8.18 7.40
N VAL A 152 -6.35 -8.22 8.08
CA VAL A 152 -6.46 -7.82 9.48
C VAL A 152 -5.83 -8.85 10.45
N PRO A 153 -6.10 -10.17 10.34
CA PRO A 153 -5.43 -11.16 11.18
C PRO A 153 -3.91 -11.15 11.04
N SER A 154 -3.39 -10.99 9.83
CA SER A 154 -1.96 -10.90 9.55
C SER A 154 -1.30 -9.77 10.34
N GLN A 155 -1.89 -8.57 10.31
CA GLN A 155 -1.38 -7.42 11.05
C GLN A 155 -1.39 -7.63 12.57
N LEU A 156 -2.38 -8.33 13.11
CA LEU A 156 -2.42 -8.68 14.53
C LEU A 156 -1.30 -9.65 14.91
N ILE A 157 -1.02 -10.64 14.08
CA ILE A 157 0.07 -11.60 14.26
C ILE A 157 1.43 -10.90 14.14
N SER A 158 1.59 -10.06 13.11
CA SER A 158 2.79 -9.24 12.87
C SER A 158 3.12 -8.37 14.10
N LYS A 159 2.10 -7.78 14.71
CA LYS A 159 2.28 -7.01 15.95
C LYS A 159 2.77 -7.87 17.10
N ALA A 160 2.22 -9.06 17.28
CA ALA A 160 2.59 -9.96 18.36
C ALA A 160 4.01 -10.52 18.23
N LEU A 161 4.42 -10.87 17.01
CA LEU A 161 5.74 -11.46 16.72
C LEU A 161 6.83 -10.43 16.43
N GLY A 162 6.45 -9.25 15.95
CA GLY A 162 7.31 -8.24 15.35
C GLY A 162 7.46 -8.44 13.83
N PRO A 163 7.49 -7.33 13.05
CA PRO A 163 7.59 -7.40 11.59
C PRO A 163 8.90 -8.02 11.12
N ASP A 164 9.98 -7.92 11.89
CA ASP A 164 11.31 -8.50 11.61
C ASP A 164 11.32 -10.04 11.63
N ILE A 165 10.34 -10.67 12.27
CA ILE A 165 10.16 -12.12 12.30
C ILE A 165 9.03 -12.52 11.34
N PHE A 166 7.92 -11.80 11.39
CA PHE A 166 6.69 -12.19 10.70
C PHE A 166 6.82 -12.05 9.18
N ILE A 167 7.39 -10.94 8.69
CA ILE A 167 7.58 -10.73 7.25
C ILE A 167 8.47 -11.81 6.61
N PRO A 168 9.66 -12.16 7.14
CA PRO A 168 10.44 -13.28 6.64
C PRO A 168 9.68 -14.62 6.62
N MET A 169 8.90 -14.90 7.67
CA MET A 169 8.05 -16.09 7.71
C MET A 169 7.01 -16.11 6.59
N GLN A 170 6.32 -14.98 6.39
CA GLN A 170 5.34 -14.86 5.32
C GLN A 170 5.97 -15.13 3.95
N ILE A 171 7.09 -14.45 3.63
CA ILE A 171 7.78 -14.60 2.35
C ILE A 171 8.18 -16.06 2.12
N CYS A 172 8.83 -16.70 3.09
CA CYS A 172 9.21 -18.10 2.96
C CYS A 172 7.99 -19.01 2.77
N ALA A 173 6.91 -18.78 3.52
CA ALA A 173 5.71 -19.60 3.43
C ALA A 173 5.01 -19.49 2.08
N TRP A 174 4.76 -18.27 1.59
CA TRP A 174 4.11 -18.12 0.28
C TRP A 174 5.01 -18.57 -0.87
N SER A 175 6.34 -18.37 -0.79
CA SER A 175 7.29 -18.82 -1.81
C SER A 175 7.28 -20.35 -1.95
N ILE A 176 7.19 -21.09 -0.84
CA ILE A 176 7.04 -22.55 -0.88
C ILE A 176 5.74 -22.95 -1.58
N VAL A 177 4.63 -22.26 -1.27
CA VAL A 177 3.36 -22.52 -1.95
C VAL A 177 3.43 -22.12 -3.44
N ALA A 178 4.09 -21.00 -3.77
CA ALA A 178 4.31 -20.58 -5.15
C ALA A 178 5.10 -21.63 -5.94
N MET A 179 6.20 -22.17 -5.38
CA MET A 179 6.95 -23.28 -5.98
C MET A 179 6.12 -24.54 -6.14
N SER A 180 5.22 -24.85 -5.18
CA SER A 180 4.38 -26.03 -5.23
C SER A 180 3.39 -26.02 -6.41
N GLN A 181 3.10 -24.84 -6.97
CA GLN A 181 2.30 -24.71 -8.18
C GLN A 181 2.90 -25.43 -9.39
N ALA A 182 4.23 -25.64 -9.43
CA ALA A 182 4.89 -26.44 -10.46
C ALA A 182 4.43 -27.90 -10.49
N ALA A 183 3.88 -28.41 -9.38
CA ALA A 183 3.38 -29.78 -9.24
C ALA A 183 1.85 -29.89 -9.39
N LEU A 184 1.18 -28.86 -9.86
CA LEU A 184 -0.28 -28.86 -10.05
C LEU A 184 -0.68 -29.85 -11.15
N THR A 185 -1.72 -30.61 -10.88
CA THR A 185 -2.29 -31.60 -11.82
C THR A 185 -3.80 -31.48 -11.99
N ASN A 186 -4.45 -30.65 -11.19
CA ASN A 186 -5.91 -30.55 -11.20
C ASN A 186 -6.43 -29.19 -10.68
N LYS A 187 -7.71 -28.95 -10.95
CA LYS A 187 -8.44 -27.74 -10.54
C LYS A 187 -8.46 -27.51 -9.03
N ALA A 188 -8.61 -28.56 -8.22
CA ALA A 188 -8.69 -28.44 -6.77
C ALA A 188 -7.35 -27.94 -6.19
N GLY A 189 -6.23 -28.48 -6.67
CA GLY A 189 -4.88 -28.01 -6.31
C GLY A 189 -4.67 -26.54 -6.66
N PHE A 190 -5.13 -26.10 -7.85
CA PHE A 190 -5.08 -24.70 -8.26
C PHE A 190 -5.84 -23.80 -7.27
N TYR A 191 -7.06 -24.15 -6.89
CA TYR A 191 -7.84 -23.33 -5.95
C TYR A 191 -7.20 -23.28 -4.55
N VAL A 192 -6.68 -24.42 -4.07
CA VAL A 192 -6.00 -24.49 -2.76
C VAL A 192 -4.74 -23.60 -2.75
N THR A 193 -3.90 -23.68 -3.78
CA THR A 193 -2.69 -22.85 -3.85
C THR A 193 -3.04 -21.37 -3.97
N ARG A 194 -4.07 -20.98 -4.74
CA ARG A 194 -4.55 -19.61 -4.82
C ARG A 194 -5.06 -19.08 -3.48
N CYS A 195 -5.81 -19.92 -2.72
CA CYS A 195 -6.26 -19.57 -1.38
C CYS A 195 -5.09 -19.35 -0.41
N LEU A 196 -4.13 -20.28 -0.41
CA LEU A 196 -2.98 -20.21 0.50
C LEU A 196 -2.06 -19.01 0.19
N ILE A 197 -1.75 -18.77 -1.09
CA ILE A 197 -0.94 -17.61 -1.49
C ILE A 197 -1.64 -16.31 -1.08
N GLY A 198 -2.94 -16.17 -1.38
CA GLY A 198 -3.71 -14.99 -1.00
C GLY A 198 -3.70 -14.76 0.51
N ALA A 199 -3.92 -15.80 1.32
CA ALA A 199 -3.92 -15.70 2.77
C ALA A 199 -2.52 -15.36 3.34
N LEU A 200 -1.45 -15.93 2.77
CA LEU A 200 -0.08 -15.69 3.21
C LEU A 200 0.45 -14.30 2.79
N GLU A 201 0.04 -13.79 1.64
CA GLU A 201 0.41 -12.43 1.19
C GLU A 201 -0.41 -11.32 1.87
N GLY A 202 -1.56 -11.67 2.48
CA GLY A 202 -2.45 -10.71 3.13
C GLY A 202 -1.75 -9.96 4.25
N GLY A 203 -1.88 -8.62 4.27
CA GLY A 203 -1.26 -7.74 5.27
C GLY A 203 0.22 -7.41 5.07
N PHE A 204 0.96 -8.13 4.21
CA PHE A 204 2.40 -7.93 4.00
C PHE A 204 2.78 -6.48 3.66
N ILE A 205 2.05 -5.84 2.74
CA ILE A 205 2.34 -4.45 2.35
C ILE A 205 2.19 -3.50 3.53
N ALA A 206 1.11 -3.67 4.32
CA ALA A 206 0.85 -2.83 5.48
C ALA A 206 1.93 -3.01 6.56
N ASP A 207 2.35 -4.25 6.81
CA ASP A 207 3.41 -4.57 7.78
C ASP A 207 4.76 -4.02 7.34
N LEU A 208 5.07 -4.06 6.04
CA LEU A 208 6.31 -3.52 5.51
C LEU A 208 6.34 -1.98 5.56
N VAL A 209 5.21 -1.32 5.27
CA VAL A 209 5.08 0.14 5.43
C VAL A 209 5.19 0.53 6.91
N LEU A 210 4.61 -0.26 7.82
CA LEU A 210 4.76 -0.07 9.25
C LEU A 210 6.23 -0.18 9.68
N TRP A 211 6.94 -1.21 9.20
CA TRP A 211 8.38 -1.37 9.48
C TRP A 211 9.20 -0.18 8.99
N LEU A 212 8.94 0.34 7.78
CA LEU A 212 9.57 1.57 7.28
C LEU A 212 9.32 2.77 8.19
N SER A 213 8.13 2.88 8.78
CA SER A 213 7.75 4.00 9.65
C SER A 213 8.54 4.05 10.96
N TYR A 214 9.19 2.94 11.37
CA TYR A 214 10.05 2.90 12.54
C TYR A 214 11.39 3.62 12.35
N PHE A 215 11.81 3.81 11.08
CA PHE A 215 13.11 4.35 10.73
C PHE A 215 13.07 5.69 10.02
N PHE A 216 11.93 6.07 9.44
CA PHE A 216 11.77 7.30 8.67
C PHE A 216 10.74 8.25 9.29
N THR A 217 11.05 9.56 9.21
CA THR A 217 10.15 10.63 9.65
C THR A 217 8.93 10.73 8.73
N SER A 218 7.88 11.43 9.18
CA SER A 218 6.64 11.65 8.43
C SER A 218 6.86 12.38 7.09
N LYS A 219 7.92 13.19 7.00
CA LYS A 219 8.31 13.88 5.76
C LYS A 219 9.09 13.00 4.79
N GLU A 220 9.84 12.04 5.33
CA GLU A 220 10.74 11.18 4.54
C GLU A 220 10.05 9.92 4.03
N LEU A 221 9.12 9.38 4.80
CA LEU A 221 8.41 8.14 4.47
C LEU A 221 7.72 8.18 3.10
N PRO A 222 7.00 9.25 2.69
CA PRO A 222 6.38 9.31 1.36
C PRO A 222 7.37 9.15 0.20
N ILE A 223 8.59 9.71 0.34
CA ILE A 223 9.62 9.59 -0.69
C ILE A 223 10.09 8.14 -0.82
N ARG A 224 10.28 7.41 0.31
CA ARG A 224 10.68 5.99 0.29
C ARG A 224 9.55 5.09 -0.20
N LEU A 225 8.32 5.43 0.10
CA LEU A 225 7.15 4.76 -0.47
C LEU A 225 7.04 4.97 -1.98
N SER A 226 7.45 6.12 -2.52
CA SER A 226 7.50 6.29 -3.98
C SER A 226 8.52 5.37 -4.64
N TRP A 227 9.71 5.15 -4.02
CA TRP A 227 10.67 4.14 -4.51
C TRP A 227 10.08 2.73 -4.47
N PHE A 228 9.44 2.41 -3.38
CA PHE A 228 8.73 1.14 -3.18
C PHE A 228 7.69 0.89 -4.29
N TRP A 229 6.82 1.86 -4.58
CA TRP A 229 5.83 1.72 -5.66
C TRP A 229 6.43 1.72 -7.07
N THR A 230 7.55 2.41 -7.29
CA THR A 230 8.28 2.36 -8.57
C THR A 230 8.81 0.95 -8.85
N THR A 231 9.18 0.21 -7.81
CA THR A 231 9.64 -1.18 -7.93
C THR A 231 8.60 -2.08 -8.60
N LEU A 232 7.29 -1.85 -8.39
CA LEU A 232 6.20 -2.57 -9.05
C LEU A 232 6.36 -2.61 -10.57
N SER A 233 6.60 -1.45 -11.17
CA SER A 233 6.71 -1.32 -12.63
C SER A 233 8.01 -1.93 -13.16
N ILE A 234 9.11 -1.77 -12.42
CA ILE A 234 10.40 -2.35 -12.78
C ILE A 234 10.33 -3.88 -12.75
N VAL A 235 9.69 -4.45 -11.74
CA VAL A 235 9.50 -5.90 -11.62
C VAL A 235 8.64 -6.43 -12.76
N GLY A 236 7.56 -5.73 -13.14
CA GLY A 236 6.72 -6.13 -14.27
C GLY A 236 7.50 -6.29 -15.57
N VAL A 237 8.46 -5.39 -15.86
CA VAL A 237 9.35 -5.52 -17.02
C VAL A 237 10.34 -6.68 -16.83
N ALA A 238 10.96 -6.77 -15.66
CA ALA A 238 11.96 -7.80 -15.38
C ALA A 238 11.38 -9.23 -15.46
N THR A 239 10.20 -9.45 -14.88
CA THR A 239 9.52 -10.77 -14.93
C THR A 239 9.05 -11.12 -16.33
N SER A 240 8.61 -10.16 -17.15
CA SER A 240 8.27 -10.42 -18.55
C SER A 240 9.50 -10.88 -19.36
N LEU A 241 10.68 -10.29 -19.10
CA LEU A 241 11.94 -10.73 -19.72
C LEU A 241 12.39 -12.10 -19.20
N LEU A 242 12.21 -12.38 -17.91
CA LEU A 242 12.51 -13.69 -17.32
C LEU A 242 11.60 -14.77 -17.89
N ALA A 243 10.29 -14.51 -17.97
CA ALA A 243 9.32 -15.44 -18.56
C ALA A 243 9.65 -15.74 -20.03
N PHE A 244 10.07 -14.74 -20.82
CA PHE A 244 10.53 -14.96 -22.19
C PHE A 244 11.66 -16.00 -22.27
N GLY A 245 12.57 -16.02 -21.30
CA GLY A 245 13.66 -17.00 -21.22
C GLY A 245 13.22 -18.34 -20.64
N ILE A 246 12.53 -18.32 -19.49
CA ILE A 246 12.19 -19.52 -18.71
C ILE A 246 11.16 -20.39 -19.42
N LEU A 247 10.15 -19.82 -20.08
CA LEU A 247 9.13 -20.58 -20.79
C LEU A 247 9.64 -21.35 -22.00
N ARG A 248 10.91 -21.20 -22.39
CA ARG A 248 11.59 -22.01 -23.40
C ARG A 248 12.13 -23.35 -22.86
N LEU A 249 12.13 -23.51 -21.53
CA LEU A 249 12.63 -24.73 -20.92
C LEU A 249 11.59 -25.84 -21.02
N HIS A 250 11.91 -26.86 -21.79
CA HIS A 250 11.11 -28.07 -21.94
C HIS A 250 12.02 -29.28 -21.74
N THR A 251 12.30 -29.62 -20.49
CA THR A 251 13.17 -30.73 -20.12
C THR A 251 12.49 -31.60 -19.08
N TRP A 252 12.89 -32.85 -18.97
CA TRP A 252 12.35 -33.83 -18.02
C TRP A 252 10.83 -34.07 -18.10
N GLY A 253 10.21 -33.77 -19.24
CA GLY A 253 8.76 -33.87 -19.42
C GLY A 253 7.95 -32.76 -18.76
N TRP A 254 8.60 -31.70 -18.31
CA TRP A 254 7.97 -30.52 -17.74
C TRP A 254 7.75 -29.44 -18.80
N HIS A 255 6.65 -28.71 -18.66
CA HIS A 255 6.32 -27.52 -19.46
C HIS A 255 6.99 -26.27 -18.90
N GLY A 256 7.10 -25.23 -19.70
CA GLY A 256 7.74 -23.97 -19.31
C GLY A 256 7.13 -23.30 -18.10
N TRP A 257 5.79 -23.38 -17.93
CA TRP A 257 5.10 -22.80 -16.78
C TRP A 257 5.47 -23.48 -15.44
N GLN A 258 5.84 -24.77 -15.43
CA GLN A 258 6.30 -25.46 -14.23
C GLN A 258 7.68 -24.93 -13.79
N PHE A 259 8.59 -24.74 -14.77
CA PHE A 259 9.88 -24.11 -14.51
C PHE A 259 9.71 -22.65 -14.04
N LEU A 260 8.73 -21.91 -14.59
CA LEU A 260 8.46 -20.55 -14.19
C LEU A 260 8.11 -20.47 -12.69
N PHE A 261 7.15 -21.25 -12.23
CA PHE A 261 6.80 -21.27 -10.80
C PHE A 261 7.93 -21.74 -9.91
N LEU A 262 8.71 -22.74 -10.34
CA LEU A 262 9.83 -23.25 -9.56
C LEU A 262 10.97 -22.23 -9.45
N ILE A 263 11.35 -21.57 -10.54
CA ILE A 263 12.48 -20.63 -10.57
C ILE A 263 12.11 -19.32 -9.90
N GLU A 264 10.96 -18.75 -10.22
CA GLU A 264 10.50 -17.49 -9.60
C GLU A 264 10.18 -17.67 -8.12
N GLY A 265 9.47 -18.74 -7.75
CA GLY A 265 9.21 -19.07 -6.35
C GLY A 265 10.48 -19.40 -5.58
N GLY A 266 11.45 -20.06 -6.22
CA GLY A 266 12.77 -20.31 -5.64
C GLY A 266 13.56 -19.00 -5.40
N PHE A 267 13.51 -18.07 -6.34
CA PHE A 267 14.10 -16.74 -6.19
C PHE A 267 13.47 -15.96 -5.03
N THR A 268 12.15 -15.97 -4.92
CA THR A 268 11.45 -15.30 -3.82
C THR A 268 11.71 -15.98 -2.48
N LEU A 269 11.86 -17.31 -2.45
CA LEU A 269 12.29 -18.03 -1.25
C LEU A 269 13.70 -17.61 -0.79
N LEU A 270 14.64 -17.43 -1.71
CA LEU A 270 15.97 -16.92 -1.38
C LEU A 270 15.92 -15.52 -0.78
N ILE A 271 15.06 -14.64 -1.30
CA ILE A 271 14.81 -13.32 -0.71
C ILE A 271 14.21 -13.48 0.70
N GLY A 272 13.26 -14.38 0.88
CA GLY A 272 12.66 -14.69 2.17
C GLY A 272 13.69 -15.15 3.20
N ILE A 273 14.60 -16.04 2.83
CA ILE A 273 15.70 -16.49 3.70
C ILE A 273 16.66 -15.31 3.99
N ALA A 274 17.03 -14.53 2.98
CA ALA A 274 17.90 -13.37 3.16
C ALA A 274 17.27 -12.32 4.07
N SER A 275 15.96 -12.16 4.06
CA SER A 275 15.24 -11.17 4.88
C SER A 275 15.41 -11.39 6.39
N TRP A 276 15.61 -12.64 6.85
CA TRP A 276 15.97 -12.96 8.24
C TRP A 276 17.25 -12.27 8.71
N PHE A 277 18.16 -12.02 7.79
CA PHE A 277 19.45 -11.37 8.04
C PHE A 277 19.40 -9.86 7.79
N LEU A 278 18.49 -9.40 6.92
CA LEU A 278 18.37 -8.00 6.50
C LEU A 278 17.41 -7.18 7.36
N MET A 279 16.40 -7.82 7.97
CA MET A 279 15.44 -7.10 8.80
C MET A 279 15.89 -7.03 10.26
N VAL A 280 15.60 -5.89 10.89
CA VAL A 280 15.86 -5.64 12.32
C VAL A 280 14.62 -5.05 12.98
N PRO A 281 14.37 -5.34 14.26
CA PRO A 281 13.17 -4.87 14.96
C PRO A 281 13.19 -3.36 15.24
N SER A 282 14.37 -2.80 15.55
CA SER A 282 14.52 -1.38 15.89
C SER A 282 15.93 -0.87 15.62
N ALA A 283 16.13 0.43 15.72
CA ALA A 283 17.42 1.08 15.49
C ALA A 283 18.51 0.64 16.51
N VAL A 284 18.12 0.33 17.73
CA VAL A 284 19.05 -0.09 18.81
C VAL A 284 19.28 -1.61 18.83
N GLN A 285 18.48 -2.38 18.12
CA GLN A 285 18.57 -3.85 18.10
C GLN A 285 19.17 -4.36 16.79
N THR A 286 20.20 -3.69 16.28
CA THR A 286 20.88 -4.05 15.03
C THR A 286 22.06 -5.01 15.23
N LYS A 287 22.51 -5.21 16.49
CA LYS A 287 23.57 -6.14 16.86
C LYS A 287 23.03 -7.57 16.87
N ARG A 288 23.56 -8.43 15.99
CA ARG A 288 23.18 -9.84 15.85
C ARG A 288 24.45 -10.71 15.84
N TRP A 289 24.31 -12.03 16.02
CA TRP A 289 25.45 -12.94 16.03
C TRP A 289 26.26 -12.91 14.71
N TRP A 290 25.61 -12.64 13.57
CA TRP A 290 26.26 -12.47 12.26
C TRP A 290 26.74 -11.04 12.00
N ASN A 291 26.31 -10.06 12.77
CA ASN A 291 26.74 -8.67 12.71
C ASN A 291 26.93 -8.10 14.12
N PRO A 292 28.03 -8.47 14.82
CA PRO A 292 28.25 -8.06 16.21
C PRO A 292 28.44 -6.55 16.38
N LYS A 293 28.92 -5.86 15.35
CA LYS A 293 29.14 -4.40 15.37
C LYS A 293 27.84 -3.61 15.21
N GLY A 294 26.75 -4.25 14.73
CA GLY A 294 25.50 -3.58 14.41
C GLY A 294 25.57 -2.70 13.14
N TRP A 295 24.52 -1.95 12.90
CA TRP A 295 24.46 -1.01 11.76
C TRP A 295 24.92 0.39 12.14
N PHE A 296 24.72 0.78 13.38
CA PHE A 296 24.91 2.11 13.90
C PHE A 296 25.89 2.11 15.08
N THR A 297 26.61 3.19 15.24
CA THR A 297 27.31 3.54 16.48
C THR A 297 26.29 3.99 17.52
N ASP A 298 26.65 3.97 18.81
CA ASP A 298 25.74 4.42 19.90
C ASP A 298 25.27 5.86 19.69
N ARG A 299 26.12 6.74 19.10
CA ARG A 299 25.72 8.11 18.71
C ARG A 299 24.71 8.13 17.57
N GLU A 300 24.92 7.31 16.53
CA GLU A 300 23.99 7.18 15.38
C GLU A 300 22.65 6.57 15.82
N GLU A 301 22.63 5.61 16.76
CA GLU A 301 21.40 5.06 17.34
C GLU A 301 20.58 6.15 18.02
N LYS A 302 21.21 7.00 18.85
CA LYS A 302 20.56 8.16 19.47
C LYS A 302 20.00 9.13 18.42
N ILE A 303 20.72 9.40 17.33
CA ILE A 303 20.22 10.28 16.24
C ILE A 303 18.94 9.67 15.63
N VAL A 304 18.95 8.37 15.26
CA VAL A 304 17.78 7.73 14.64
C VAL A 304 16.57 7.80 15.57
N VAL A 305 16.72 7.45 16.84
CA VAL A 305 15.61 7.38 17.79
C VAL A 305 15.06 8.78 18.08
N ASN A 306 15.91 9.73 18.44
CA ASN A 306 15.44 11.06 18.84
C ASN A 306 14.87 11.84 17.65
N ARG A 307 15.41 11.67 16.45
CA ARG A 307 14.88 12.26 15.22
C ARG A 307 13.44 11.85 14.94
N ILE A 308 13.14 10.55 15.11
CA ILE A 308 11.81 10.00 14.88
C ILE A 308 10.83 10.43 15.97
N LEU A 309 11.26 10.40 17.23
CA LEU A 309 10.43 10.80 18.37
C LEU A 309 10.15 12.30 18.39
N ARG A 310 11.08 13.15 17.91
CA ARG A 310 10.83 14.60 17.75
C ARG A 310 9.85 14.90 16.63
N ASP A 311 9.85 14.10 15.55
CA ASP A 311 8.89 14.23 14.46
C ASP A 311 7.48 13.77 14.90
N ASP A 312 7.41 12.66 15.63
CA ASP A 312 6.16 12.10 16.16
C ASP A 312 6.43 11.34 17.47
N PRO A 313 6.22 11.99 18.63
CA PRO A 313 6.42 11.35 19.95
C PRO A 313 5.57 10.10 20.16
N THR A 314 4.44 9.99 19.48
CA THR A 314 3.53 8.85 19.62
C THR A 314 4.10 7.54 19.07
N LYS A 315 5.11 7.62 18.19
CA LYS A 315 5.79 6.44 17.62
C LYS A 315 6.54 5.61 18.67
N GLY A 316 6.88 6.18 19.83
CA GLY A 316 7.51 5.48 20.94
C GLY A 316 6.57 4.64 21.80
N SER A 317 5.24 4.75 21.62
CA SER A 317 4.30 3.89 22.35
C SER A 317 3.90 2.68 21.48
N MET A 318 3.91 1.47 22.06
CA MET A 318 3.49 0.25 21.35
C MET A 318 2.05 0.34 20.81
N ASN A 319 1.18 1.11 21.50
CA ASN A 319 -0.22 1.27 21.08
C ASN A 319 -0.38 2.06 19.79
N ASN A 320 0.53 2.97 19.46
CA ASN A 320 0.47 3.81 18.27
C ASN A 320 1.24 3.24 17.07
N ARG A 321 2.06 2.21 17.26
CA ARG A 321 2.63 1.39 16.19
C ARG A 321 1.61 0.39 15.63
N GLN A 322 0.39 0.38 16.18
CA GLN A 322 -0.65 -0.53 15.72
C GLN A 322 -1.09 -0.13 14.33
N ALA A 323 -0.81 -1.02 13.39
CA ALA A 323 -1.66 -1.15 12.24
C ALA A 323 -3.12 -1.33 12.71
N ILE A 324 -4.02 -1.16 11.89
CA ILE A 324 -5.46 -1.06 11.97
C ILE A 324 -6.10 -1.93 13.08
N GLY A 325 -6.57 -1.31 14.17
CA GLY A 325 -7.45 -1.99 15.11
C GLY A 325 -8.87 -2.12 14.53
N PRO A 326 -9.58 -3.25 14.75
CA PRO A 326 -10.93 -3.47 14.19
C PRO A 326 -11.93 -2.36 14.51
N ARG A 327 -11.86 -1.80 15.73
CA ARG A 327 -12.73 -0.70 16.17
C ARG A 327 -12.48 0.59 15.37
N ASN A 328 -11.21 0.91 15.12
CA ASN A 328 -10.84 2.10 14.37
C ASN A 328 -11.16 1.95 12.88
N LEU A 329 -10.98 0.73 12.34
CA LEU A 329 -11.40 0.39 10.99
C LEU A 329 -12.91 0.65 10.81
N PHE A 330 -13.72 0.15 11.75
CA PHE A 330 -15.17 0.34 11.73
C PHE A 330 -15.57 1.81 11.84
N HIS A 331 -14.87 2.59 12.67
CA HIS A 331 -15.12 4.03 12.82
C HIS A 331 -14.84 4.81 11.52
N CYS A 332 -13.73 4.50 10.84
CA CYS A 332 -13.40 5.10 9.55
C CYS A 332 -14.32 4.60 8.42
N LEU A 333 -14.84 3.36 8.51
CA LEU A 333 -15.81 2.83 7.56
C LEU A 333 -17.18 3.53 7.63
N ILE A 334 -17.60 3.95 8.82
CA ILE A 334 -18.86 4.70 9.01
C ILE A 334 -18.73 6.17 8.56
N ASP A 335 -17.52 6.67 8.36
CA ASP A 335 -17.31 8.04 7.89
C ASP A 335 -17.82 8.23 6.45
N TYR A 336 -19.07 8.73 6.34
CA TYR A 336 -19.73 8.94 5.05
C TYR A 336 -19.01 9.96 4.14
N ASP A 337 -18.19 10.86 4.69
CA ASP A 337 -17.41 11.83 3.89
C ASP A 337 -16.26 11.16 3.13
N MET A 338 -15.85 9.94 3.50
CA MET A 338 -14.82 9.17 2.82
C MET A 338 -15.37 8.22 1.73
N TRP A 339 -16.66 7.87 1.80
CA TRP A 339 -17.30 6.94 0.86
C TRP A 339 -17.19 7.32 -0.62
N PRO A 340 -17.27 8.62 -1.00
CA PRO A 340 -17.08 9.01 -2.40
C PRO A 340 -15.73 8.53 -2.98
N LEU A 341 -14.65 8.55 -2.18
CA LEU A 341 -13.33 8.09 -2.59
C LEU A 341 -13.23 6.56 -2.63
N TYR A 342 -13.92 5.86 -1.71
CA TYR A 342 -13.98 4.40 -1.72
C TYR A 342 -14.71 3.88 -2.96
N VAL A 343 -15.78 4.54 -3.39
CA VAL A 343 -16.50 4.20 -4.63
C VAL A 343 -15.60 4.37 -5.86
N ILE A 344 -14.78 5.43 -5.92
CA ILE A 344 -13.76 5.55 -6.97
C ILE A 344 -12.81 4.35 -6.93
N GLY A 345 -12.36 3.94 -5.73
CA GLY A 345 -11.49 2.77 -5.55
C GLY A 345 -12.06 1.48 -6.13
N ILE A 346 -13.37 1.23 -5.96
CA ILE A 346 -14.03 0.03 -6.52
C ILE A 346 -14.03 0.08 -8.05
N VAL A 347 -14.37 1.23 -8.66
CA VAL A 347 -14.72 1.30 -10.09
C VAL A 347 -13.51 1.56 -10.98
N ALA A 348 -12.56 2.38 -10.53
CA ALA A 348 -11.53 2.98 -11.37
C ALA A 348 -10.57 1.97 -12.03
N TYR A 349 -10.37 0.80 -11.43
CA TYR A 349 -9.34 -0.16 -11.86
C TYR A 349 -9.90 -1.44 -12.46
N ILE A 350 -11.22 -1.59 -12.53
CA ILE A 350 -11.86 -2.80 -13.09
C ILE A 350 -11.40 -3.02 -14.53
N GLY A 351 -11.39 -1.98 -15.37
CA GLY A 351 -11.03 -2.10 -16.79
C GLY A 351 -9.58 -2.54 -17.00
N SER A 352 -8.64 -1.85 -16.37
CA SER A 352 -7.21 -2.20 -16.48
C SER A 352 -6.90 -3.54 -15.82
N GLY A 353 -7.55 -3.88 -14.71
CA GLY A 353 -7.38 -5.16 -14.04
C GLY A 353 -7.84 -6.33 -14.90
N THR A 354 -9.04 -6.25 -15.49
CA THR A 354 -9.56 -7.30 -16.39
C THR A 354 -8.64 -7.51 -17.58
N LEU A 355 -8.38 -6.46 -18.35
CA LEU A 355 -7.56 -6.59 -19.56
C LEU A 355 -6.12 -7.00 -19.22
N GLY A 356 -5.55 -6.48 -18.12
CA GLY A 356 -4.20 -6.83 -17.68
C GLY A 356 -4.05 -8.32 -17.33
N THR A 357 -5.03 -8.90 -16.65
CA THR A 357 -5.04 -10.32 -16.31
C THR A 357 -5.07 -11.23 -17.56
N TYR A 358 -5.76 -10.79 -18.61
CA TYR A 358 -5.94 -11.56 -19.83
C TYR A 358 -5.03 -11.13 -20.99
N PHE A 359 -4.15 -10.16 -20.81
CA PHE A 359 -3.38 -9.58 -21.90
C PHE A 359 -2.45 -10.57 -22.58
N THR A 360 -1.74 -11.40 -21.80
CA THR A 360 -0.88 -12.47 -22.31
C THR A 360 -1.72 -13.53 -23.07
N LEU A 361 -2.83 -13.96 -22.49
CA LEU A 361 -3.74 -14.90 -23.15
C LEU A 361 -4.32 -14.34 -24.44
N THR A 362 -4.74 -13.07 -24.44
CA THR A 362 -5.27 -12.40 -25.64
C THR A 362 -4.21 -12.31 -26.75
N ASN A 363 -2.98 -11.94 -26.40
CA ASN A 363 -1.88 -11.92 -27.37
C ASN A 363 -1.61 -13.32 -27.93
N ARG A 364 -1.67 -14.35 -27.10
CA ARG A 364 -1.52 -15.74 -27.53
C ARG A 364 -2.63 -16.16 -28.50
N GLN A 365 -3.88 -15.77 -28.23
CA GLN A 365 -5.04 -16.04 -29.08
C GLN A 365 -5.00 -15.27 -30.41
N LEU A 366 -4.35 -14.11 -30.45
CA LEU A 366 -4.07 -13.34 -31.67
C LEU A 366 -3.04 -14.03 -32.59
N GLY A 367 -2.33 -15.07 -32.10
CA GLY A 367 -1.36 -15.83 -32.87
C GLY A 367 0.09 -15.50 -32.62
N PHE A 368 0.40 -14.63 -31.62
CA PHE A 368 1.79 -14.42 -31.20
C PHE A 368 2.36 -15.66 -30.53
N SER A 369 3.67 -15.85 -30.63
CA SER A 369 4.35 -16.94 -29.94
C SER A 369 4.26 -16.75 -28.40
N VAL A 370 4.43 -17.83 -27.63
CA VAL A 370 4.50 -17.76 -26.15
C VAL A 370 5.53 -16.74 -25.70
N PHE A 371 6.65 -16.68 -26.39
CA PHE A 371 7.78 -15.82 -26.05
C PHE A 371 7.50 -14.35 -26.39
N ASP A 372 7.03 -14.10 -27.60
CA ASP A 372 6.69 -12.73 -28.04
C ASP A 372 5.57 -12.13 -27.20
N THR A 373 4.62 -12.97 -26.79
CA THR A 373 3.50 -12.57 -25.94
C THR A 373 3.96 -11.86 -24.67
N ASN A 374 4.99 -12.38 -24.00
CA ASN A 374 5.52 -11.77 -22.78
C ASN A 374 6.30 -10.48 -23.05
N LEU A 375 7.11 -10.43 -24.12
CA LEU A 375 7.79 -9.19 -24.54
C LEU A 375 6.82 -8.09 -24.94
N LEU A 376 5.72 -8.43 -25.59
CA LEU A 376 4.68 -7.51 -26.04
C LEU A 376 3.88 -6.88 -24.89
N THR A 377 4.07 -7.30 -23.64
CA THR A 377 3.51 -6.62 -22.46
C THR A 377 4.35 -5.42 -22.02
N ILE A 378 5.64 -5.38 -22.36
CA ILE A 378 6.57 -4.34 -21.91
C ILE A 378 6.16 -2.93 -22.38
N PRO A 379 5.79 -2.69 -23.66
CA PRO A 379 5.40 -1.35 -24.10
C PRO A 379 4.24 -0.76 -23.30
N SER A 380 3.23 -1.55 -22.94
CA SER A 380 2.11 -1.08 -22.11
C SER A 380 2.57 -0.64 -20.73
N THR A 381 3.50 -1.39 -20.12
CA THR A 381 4.07 -1.06 -18.80
C THR A 381 4.89 0.24 -18.86
N VAL A 382 5.67 0.45 -19.92
CA VAL A 382 6.47 1.68 -20.09
C VAL A 382 5.54 2.89 -20.24
N ILE A 383 4.51 2.81 -21.10
CA ILE A 383 3.52 3.87 -21.27
C ILE A 383 2.81 4.17 -19.95
N HIS A 384 2.44 3.12 -19.21
CA HIS A 384 1.81 3.23 -17.89
C HIS A 384 2.68 4.01 -16.90
N ILE A 385 3.99 3.72 -16.84
CA ILE A 385 4.93 4.45 -15.97
C ILE A 385 4.99 5.94 -16.35
N ILE A 386 5.12 6.24 -17.64
CA ILE A 386 5.18 7.61 -18.13
C ILE A 386 3.90 8.38 -17.73
N PHE A 387 2.73 7.80 -17.97
CA PHE A 387 1.47 8.42 -17.60
C PHE A 387 1.26 8.53 -16.09
N LEU A 388 1.62 7.50 -15.32
CA LEU A 388 1.56 7.53 -13.86
C LEU A 388 2.33 8.72 -13.28
N LEU A 389 3.58 8.90 -13.70
CA LEU A 389 4.43 9.98 -13.21
C LEU A 389 3.93 11.35 -13.70
N SER A 390 3.57 11.45 -14.98
CA SER A 390 3.10 12.70 -15.59
C SER A 390 1.80 13.20 -14.96
N ILE A 391 0.81 12.32 -14.78
CA ILE A 391 -0.50 12.73 -14.24
C ILE A 391 -0.41 13.04 -12.73
N SER A 392 0.42 12.32 -12.00
CA SER A 392 0.66 12.57 -10.57
C SER A 392 1.35 13.93 -10.37
N TRP A 393 2.39 14.23 -11.15
CA TRP A 393 3.04 15.53 -11.15
C TRP A 393 2.08 16.66 -11.54
N PHE A 394 1.29 16.44 -12.59
CA PHE A 394 0.32 17.42 -13.07
C PHE A 394 -0.74 17.74 -12.00
N SER A 395 -1.28 16.72 -11.32
CA SER A 395 -2.25 16.88 -10.23
C SER A 395 -1.69 17.71 -9.07
N GLU A 396 -0.45 17.45 -8.66
CA GLU A 396 0.20 18.25 -7.60
C GLU A 396 0.46 19.70 -8.04
N ARG A 397 0.85 19.90 -9.31
CA ARG A 397 1.15 21.24 -9.83
C ARG A 397 -0.09 22.11 -9.95
N VAL A 398 -1.21 21.55 -10.37
CA VAL A 398 -2.47 22.28 -10.57
C VAL A 398 -3.27 22.39 -9.26
N GLY A 399 -3.01 21.51 -8.28
CA GLY A 399 -3.77 21.44 -7.03
C GLY A 399 -5.18 20.86 -7.18
N GLU A 400 -5.47 20.23 -8.33
CA GLU A 400 -6.75 19.60 -8.65
C GLU A 400 -6.65 18.08 -8.60
N ARG A 401 -7.64 17.42 -7.98
CA ARG A 401 -7.68 15.97 -7.84
C ARG A 401 -8.69 15.34 -8.81
N SER A 402 -9.96 15.72 -8.66
CA SER A 402 -11.06 15.09 -9.39
C SER A 402 -10.98 15.30 -10.90
N LEU A 403 -10.74 16.55 -11.36
CA LEU A 403 -10.67 16.86 -12.79
C LEU A 403 -9.44 16.22 -13.46
N VAL A 404 -8.34 16.09 -12.73
CA VAL A 404 -7.16 15.39 -13.26
C VAL A 404 -7.44 13.89 -13.35
N CYS A 405 -8.13 13.30 -12.37
CA CYS A 405 -8.54 11.89 -12.45
C CYS A 405 -9.48 11.59 -13.63
N LEU A 406 -10.26 12.58 -14.13
CA LEU A 406 -11.11 12.42 -15.33
C LEU A 406 -10.31 12.08 -16.58
N ILE A 407 -9.02 12.44 -16.67
CA ILE A 407 -8.19 12.14 -17.83
C ILE A 407 -8.16 10.62 -18.08
N ALA A 408 -8.14 9.80 -17.03
CA ALA A 408 -8.09 8.34 -17.15
C ALA A 408 -9.32 7.76 -17.89
N PRO A 409 -10.56 7.95 -17.44
CA PRO A 409 -11.71 7.41 -18.14
C PRO A 409 -11.97 8.10 -19.50
N LEU A 410 -11.61 9.38 -19.69
CA LEU A 410 -11.70 10.06 -20.99
C LEU A 410 -10.71 9.47 -22.00
N TYR A 411 -9.55 9.00 -21.57
CA TYR A 411 -8.58 8.28 -22.39
C TYR A 411 -9.03 6.84 -22.68
N ALA A 412 -9.47 6.12 -21.64
CA ALA A 412 -9.80 4.70 -21.72
C ALA A 412 -11.09 4.40 -22.48
N THR A 413 -12.14 5.25 -22.33
CA THR A 413 -13.45 5.00 -22.92
C THR A 413 -13.42 4.92 -24.46
N PRO A 414 -12.83 5.86 -25.20
CA PRO A 414 -12.78 5.76 -26.66
C PRO A 414 -11.98 4.54 -27.12
N LEU A 415 -10.87 4.20 -26.48
CA LEU A 415 -10.09 3.01 -26.83
C LEU A 415 -10.89 1.74 -26.64
N MET A 416 -11.60 1.59 -25.50
CA MET A 416 -12.48 0.45 -25.27
C MET A 416 -13.65 0.44 -26.25
N GLY A 417 -14.17 1.58 -26.66
CA GLY A 417 -15.16 1.71 -27.72
C GLY A 417 -14.66 1.15 -29.04
N VAL A 418 -13.44 1.51 -29.45
CA VAL A 418 -12.82 0.95 -30.66
C VAL A 418 -12.62 -0.56 -30.53
N ILE A 419 -12.05 -1.05 -29.42
CA ILE A 419 -11.88 -2.50 -29.14
C ILE A 419 -13.21 -3.23 -29.29
N ARG A 420 -14.32 -2.64 -28.82
CA ARG A 420 -15.64 -3.29 -28.81
C ARG A 420 -16.33 -3.29 -30.17
N TRP A 421 -16.30 -2.21 -30.93
CA TRP A 421 -17.12 -2.03 -32.13
C TRP A 421 -16.36 -2.09 -33.46
N TRP A 422 -15.03 -1.91 -33.43
CA TRP A 422 -14.26 -2.01 -34.65
C TRP A 422 -14.24 -3.43 -35.20
N SER A 423 -14.58 -3.59 -36.48
CA SER A 423 -14.71 -4.91 -37.14
C SER A 423 -13.37 -5.65 -37.31
N GLY A 424 -12.25 -4.93 -37.24
CA GLY A 424 -10.88 -5.47 -37.27
C GLY A 424 -10.38 -5.95 -35.93
N SER A 425 -11.07 -5.63 -34.82
CA SER A 425 -10.69 -6.09 -33.48
C SER A 425 -10.63 -7.61 -33.41
N GLY A 426 -9.49 -8.17 -33.00
CA GLY A 426 -9.21 -9.60 -32.96
C GLY A 426 -8.97 -10.28 -34.32
N LYS A 427 -9.05 -9.55 -35.45
CA LYS A 427 -8.71 -10.03 -36.79
C LYS A 427 -7.39 -9.44 -37.27
N ASP A 428 -7.23 -8.13 -37.12
CA ASP A 428 -5.94 -7.47 -37.36
C ASP A 428 -5.10 -7.58 -36.08
N ILE A 429 -4.10 -8.42 -36.15
CA ILE A 429 -3.25 -8.83 -35.01
C ILE A 429 -2.55 -7.60 -34.40
N TRP A 430 -1.85 -6.83 -35.23
CA TRP A 430 -1.05 -5.71 -34.76
C TRP A 430 -1.89 -4.54 -34.29
N ALA A 431 -2.96 -4.21 -34.99
CA ALA A 431 -3.83 -3.13 -34.58
C ALA A 431 -4.58 -3.46 -33.27
N THR A 432 -5.01 -4.71 -33.09
CA THR A 432 -5.62 -5.17 -31.84
C THR A 432 -4.62 -5.11 -30.69
N TRP A 433 -3.39 -5.53 -30.92
CA TRP A 433 -2.34 -5.44 -29.92
C TRP A 433 -2.03 -3.98 -29.54
N VAL A 434 -1.92 -3.09 -30.50
CA VAL A 434 -1.69 -1.65 -30.25
C VAL A 434 -2.82 -1.07 -29.40
N LEU A 435 -4.09 -1.36 -29.71
CA LEU A 435 -5.24 -0.88 -28.95
C LEU A 435 -5.21 -1.37 -27.50
N ASN A 436 -4.94 -2.65 -27.30
CA ASN A 436 -4.83 -3.23 -25.97
C ASN A 436 -3.64 -2.64 -25.18
N THR A 437 -2.51 -2.46 -25.84
CA THR A 437 -1.29 -1.84 -25.28
C THR A 437 -1.56 -0.40 -24.84
N LEU A 438 -2.19 0.40 -25.67
CA LEU A 438 -2.57 1.78 -25.32
C LEU A 438 -3.58 1.81 -24.19
N TYR A 439 -4.58 0.92 -24.21
CA TYR A 439 -5.57 0.86 -23.13
C TYR A 439 -4.94 0.50 -21.78
N LEU A 440 -4.04 -0.51 -21.73
CA LEU A 440 -3.32 -0.87 -20.51
C LEU A 440 -2.32 0.19 -20.06
N GLY A 441 -1.77 0.94 -21.01
CA GLY A 441 -0.91 2.09 -20.75
C GLY A 441 -1.64 3.32 -20.22
N GLN A 442 -2.95 3.27 -19.97
CA GLN A 442 -3.77 4.41 -19.54
C GLN A 442 -3.21 5.12 -18.29
N PRO A 443 -3.54 6.43 -18.11
CA PRO A 443 -3.16 7.17 -16.93
C PRO A 443 -3.66 6.51 -15.63
N TYR A 444 -2.74 6.24 -14.71
CA TYR A 444 -3.04 5.52 -13.48
C TYR A 444 -3.24 6.48 -12.31
N ILE A 445 -4.47 6.61 -11.85
CA ILE A 445 -4.87 7.62 -10.87
C ILE A 445 -4.72 7.20 -9.40
N HIS A 446 -4.24 5.98 -9.14
CA HIS A 446 -4.19 5.42 -7.77
C HIS A 446 -3.40 6.30 -6.79
N ALA A 447 -2.22 6.77 -7.18
CA ALA A 447 -1.40 7.64 -6.34
C ALA A 447 -2.12 8.94 -5.98
N ILE A 448 -2.87 9.52 -6.95
CA ILE A 448 -3.64 10.74 -6.73
C ILE A 448 -4.77 10.49 -5.73
N VAL A 449 -5.52 9.39 -5.90
CA VAL A 449 -6.65 9.08 -5.03
C VAL A 449 -6.19 8.69 -3.62
N VAL A 450 -5.09 7.94 -3.46
CA VAL A 450 -4.49 7.65 -2.14
C VAL A 450 -4.07 8.94 -1.43
N ALA A 451 -3.41 9.87 -2.12
CA ALA A 451 -3.07 11.18 -1.57
C ALA A 451 -4.34 11.98 -1.19
N TRP A 452 -5.36 11.93 -2.01
CA TRP A 452 -6.66 12.57 -1.76
C TRP A 452 -7.37 12.00 -0.53
N VAL A 453 -7.43 10.67 -0.38
CA VAL A 453 -7.91 9.97 0.82
C VAL A 453 -7.13 10.42 2.06
N SER A 454 -5.81 10.41 1.96
CA SER A 454 -4.91 10.81 3.04
C SER A 454 -5.16 12.24 3.53
N ARG A 455 -5.38 13.19 2.62
CA ARG A 455 -5.62 14.59 2.96
C ARG A 455 -7.04 14.81 3.51
N ASN A 456 -8.04 14.17 2.91
CA ASN A 456 -9.43 14.32 3.35
C ASN A 456 -9.76 13.61 4.66
N SER A 457 -8.91 12.70 5.15
CA SER A 457 -9.05 12.09 6.48
C SER A 457 -8.67 13.03 7.64
N ASN A 458 -7.88 14.07 7.39
CA ASN A 458 -7.45 15.15 8.31
C ASN A 458 -6.95 14.70 9.70
N SER A 459 -6.43 13.49 9.83
CA SER A 459 -5.88 12.98 11.08
C SER A 459 -4.77 11.99 10.76
N VAL A 460 -3.64 12.06 11.47
CA VAL A 460 -2.51 11.14 11.24
C VAL A 460 -2.95 9.69 11.47
N ARG A 461 -3.74 9.44 12.51
CA ARG A 461 -4.28 8.12 12.84
C ARG A 461 -5.26 7.62 11.79
N ASN A 462 -6.24 8.44 11.42
CA ASN A 462 -7.27 8.05 10.44
C ASN A 462 -6.71 7.94 9.03
N ARG A 463 -5.64 8.68 8.70
CA ARG A 463 -4.98 8.66 7.39
C ARG A 463 -4.56 7.27 6.96
N SER A 464 -3.86 6.55 7.83
CA SER A 464 -3.41 5.18 7.55
C SER A 464 -4.59 4.22 7.39
N ILE A 465 -5.60 4.35 8.26
CA ILE A 465 -6.80 3.49 8.25
C ILE A 465 -7.65 3.75 7.00
N CYS A 466 -7.90 5.02 6.66
CA CYS A 466 -8.68 5.37 5.46
C CYS A 466 -7.96 4.93 4.18
N SER A 467 -6.61 5.03 4.12
CA SER A 467 -5.83 4.54 3.00
C SER A 467 -5.89 3.02 2.87
N ALA A 468 -5.85 2.29 3.99
CA ALA A 468 -6.02 0.84 3.99
C ALA A 468 -7.43 0.43 3.54
N LEU A 469 -8.47 1.08 4.08
CA LEU A 469 -9.85 0.88 3.61
C LEU A 469 -9.99 1.14 2.11
N TYR A 470 -9.44 2.23 1.62
CA TYR A 470 -9.43 2.50 0.19
C TYR A 470 -8.80 1.35 -0.62
N ASN A 471 -7.65 0.83 -0.18
CA ASN A 471 -7.02 -0.32 -0.82
C ASN A 471 -7.89 -1.59 -0.77
N MET A 472 -8.59 -1.84 0.34
CA MET A 472 -9.55 -2.94 0.43
C MET A 472 -10.70 -2.78 -0.58
N PHE A 473 -11.22 -1.55 -0.78
CA PHE A 473 -12.24 -1.28 -1.79
C PHE A 473 -11.70 -1.43 -3.22
N VAL A 474 -10.44 -1.09 -3.48
CA VAL A 474 -9.76 -1.41 -4.76
C VAL A 474 -9.72 -2.92 -5.00
N GLN A 475 -9.39 -3.71 -3.98
CA GLN A 475 -9.40 -5.17 -4.08
C GLN A 475 -10.82 -5.74 -4.31
N LEU A 476 -11.85 -5.15 -3.72
CA LEU A 476 -13.25 -5.51 -4.04
C LEU A 476 -13.56 -5.24 -5.52
N GLY A 477 -13.09 -4.13 -6.08
CA GLY A 477 -13.14 -3.87 -7.52
C GLY A 477 -12.41 -4.94 -8.33
N GLY A 478 -11.28 -5.46 -7.81
CA GLY A 478 -10.54 -6.58 -8.39
C GLY A 478 -11.36 -7.87 -8.49
N ILE A 479 -12.20 -8.18 -7.50
CA ILE A 479 -13.11 -9.34 -7.55
C ILE A 479 -14.09 -9.20 -8.72
N ILE A 480 -14.65 -8.01 -8.93
CA ILE A 480 -15.52 -7.72 -10.07
C ILE A 480 -14.72 -7.89 -11.37
N SER A 481 -13.54 -7.28 -11.44
CA SER A 481 -12.62 -7.34 -12.57
C SER A 481 -12.32 -8.77 -13.02
N ASN A 482 -12.04 -9.67 -12.08
CA ASN A 482 -11.73 -11.09 -12.34
C ASN A 482 -12.88 -11.85 -12.99
N ASN A 483 -14.13 -11.34 -12.93
CA ASN A 483 -15.32 -12.02 -13.41
C ASN A 483 -15.99 -11.37 -14.63
N ILE A 484 -15.37 -10.35 -15.24
CA ILE A 484 -15.90 -9.66 -16.43
C ILE A 484 -15.77 -10.55 -17.68
N TYR A 485 -14.56 -11.11 -17.92
CA TYR A 485 -14.34 -11.99 -19.06
C TYR A 485 -14.75 -13.41 -18.69
N ARG A 486 -15.59 -14.02 -19.51
CA ARG A 486 -16.18 -15.33 -19.29
C ARG A 486 -15.91 -16.28 -20.44
N GLU A 487 -15.93 -17.59 -20.15
CA GLU A 487 -15.68 -18.64 -21.14
C GLU A 487 -16.65 -18.57 -22.33
N ASP A 488 -17.93 -18.30 -22.07
CA ASP A 488 -18.98 -18.19 -23.08
C ASP A 488 -18.89 -16.96 -23.98
N ASP A 489 -17.97 -16.03 -23.69
CA ASP A 489 -17.72 -14.80 -24.49
C ASP A 489 -16.38 -14.85 -25.25
N ARG A 490 -15.65 -15.99 -25.19
CA ARG A 490 -14.41 -16.20 -25.94
C ARG A 490 -14.63 -16.27 -27.44
N PRO A 491 -13.61 -15.99 -28.26
CA PRO A 491 -12.28 -15.46 -27.90
C PRO A 491 -12.26 -13.94 -27.83
N MET A 492 -13.31 -13.25 -28.27
CA MET A 492 -13.30 -11.79 -28.49
C MET A 492 -13.80 -10.99 -27.28
N TYR A 493 -14.35 -11.62 -26.27
CA TYR A 493 -14.92 -11.02 -25.06
C TYR A 493 -15.81 -9.79 -25.33
N LYS A 494 -16.67 -9.87 -26.35
CA LYS A 494 -17.48 -8.72 -26.79
C LYS A 494 -18.43 -8.20 -25.72
N ARG A 495 -19.02 -9.10 -24.93
CA ARG A 495 -19.90 -8.75 -23.82
C ARG A 495 -19.07 -8.13 -22.67
N GLY A 496 -17.93 -8.72 -22.35
CA GLY A 496 -17.00 -8.19 -21.36
C GLY A 496 -16.49 -6.80 -21.74
N ASN A 497 -16.07 -6.60 -22.99
CA ASN A 497 -15.63 -5.28 -23.49
C ASN A 497 -16.74 -4.22 -23.44
N MET A 498 -18.01 -4.62 -23.64
CA MET A 498 -19.14 -3.73 -23.45
C MET A 498 -19.33 -3.34 -21.99
N GLN A 499 -19.18 -4.28 -21.06
CA GLN A 499 -19.23 -4.00 -19.63
C GLN A 499 -18.10 -3.04 -19.22
N LEU A 500 -16.87 -3.27 -19.70
CA LEU A 500 -15.74 -2.38 -19.44
C LEU A 500 -15.93 -0.97 -20.00
N PHE A 501 -16.52 -0.86 -21.21
CA PHE A 501 -16.88 0.43 -21.79
C PHE A 501 -17.86 1.20 -20.91
N VAL A 502 -18.92 0.52 -20.46
CA VAL A 502 -19.94 1.12 -19.56
C VAL A 502 -19.32 1.52 -18.21
N ILE A 503 -18.45 0.69 -17.63
CA ILE A 503 -17.78 0.97 -16.36
C ILE A 503 -16.89 2.22 -16.49
N ASN A 504 -16.10 2.33 -17.56
CA ASN A 504 -15.29 3.52 -17.81
C ASN A 504 -16.17 4.76 -18.01
N LEU A 505 -17.30 4.62 -18.72
CA LEU A 505 -18.23 5.72 -18.94
C LEU A 505 -18.89 6.19 -17.63
N ILE A 506 -19.26 5.26 -16.74
CA ILE A 506 -19.86 5.55 -15.41
C ILE A 506 -18.85 6.24 -14.48
N LEU A 507 -17.56 5.95 -14.61
CA LEU A 507 -16.53 6.58 -13.78
C LEU A 507 -16.48 8.11 -14.00
N ILE A 508 -16.82 8.60 -15.20
CA ILE A 508 -16.86 10.05 -15.50
C ILE A 508 -17.84 10.80 -14.60
N PRO A 509 -19.16 10.47 -14.59
CA PRO A 509 -20.10 11.14 -13.68
C PRO A 509 -19.78 10.88 -12.21
N ILE A 510 -19.23 9.72 -11.82
CA ILE A 510 -18.80 9.49 -10.44
C ILE A 510 -17.77 10.55 -10.01
N LEU A 511 -16.71 10.76 -10.78
CA LEU A 511 -15.68 11.75 -10.46
C LEU A 511 -16.23 13.18 -10.39
N LEU A 512 -17.16 13.54 -11.30
CA LEU A 512 -17.82 14.85 -11.27
C LEU A 512 -18.71 15.00 -10.04
N LEU A 513 -19.48 13.98 -9.69
CA LEU A 513 -20.35 13.99 -8.50
C LEU A 513 -19.52 14.07 -7.21
N VAL A 514 -18.39 13.38 -7.13
CA VAL A 514 -17.47 13.47 -5.99
C VAL A 514 -16.93 14.89 -5.84
N LYS A 515 -16.54 15.55 -6.94
CA LYS A 515 -16.15 16.97 -6.90
C LYS A 515 -17.26 17.86 -6.39
N LEU A 516 -18.47 17.72 -6.95
CA LEU A 516 -19.63 18.51 -6.52
C LEU A 516 -19.97 18.26 -5.05
N TYR A 517 -19.88 17.02 -4.59
CA TYR A 517 -20.09 16.66 -3.19
C TYR A 517 -19.13 17.41 -2.25
N TYR A 518 -17.81 17.38 -2.52
CA TYR A 518 -16.86 18.07 -1.66
C TYR A 518 -16.95 19.59 -1.75
N ILE A 519 -17.28 20.16 -2.90
CA ILE A 519 -17.59 21.58 -3.03
C ILE A 519 -18.81 21.93 -2.16
N TRP A 520 -19.87 21.13 -2.23
CA TRP A 520 -21.07 21.34 -1.41
C TRP A 520 -20.76 21.23 0.09
N ARG A 521 -19.99 20.20 0.49
CA ARG A 521 -19.57 20.04 1.90
C ARG A 521 -18.73 21.22 2.39
N ASN A 522 -17.80 21.70 1.59
CA ASN A 522 -16.99 22.86 1.92
C ASN A 522 -17.86 24.12 2.08
N LYS A 523 -18.76 24.38 1.15
CA LYS A 523 -19.71 25.51 1.26
C LYS A 523 -20.61 25.41 2.49
N SER A 524 -21.10 24.22 2.82
CA SER A 524 -21.91 23.99 4.02
C SER A 524 -21.14 24.31 5.30
N LYS A 525 -19.89 23.84 5.42
CA LYS A 525 -19.03 24.16 6.57
C LYS A 525 -18.68 25.65 6.61
N GLU A 526 -18.38 26.24 5.48
CA GLU A 526 -18.04 27.66 5.37
C GLU A 526 -19.20 28.55 5.79
N LYS A 527 -20.43 28.21 5.43
CA LYS A 527 -21.62 28.95 5.86
C LYS A 527 -21.73 29.01 7.38
N VAL A 528 -21.52 27.88 8.07
CA VAL A 528 -21.57 27.81 9.53
C VAL A 528 -20.37 28.57 10.14
N TRP A 529 -19.18 28.32 9.61
CA TRP A 529 -17.94 28.95 10.09
C TRP A 529 -17.94 30.46 9.96
N ASN A 530 -18.42 31.00 8.84
CA ASN A 530 -18.47 32.44 8.59
C ASN A 530 -19.60 33.16 9.36
N ALA A 531 -20.60 32.41 9.83
CA ALA A 531 -21.63 32.96 10.70
C ALA A 531 -21.16 33.14 12.15
N MET A 532 -20.06 32.52 12.56
CA MET A 532 -19.47 32.63 13.90
C MET A 532 -18.63 33.90 14.02
N SER A 533 -18.73 34.57 15.19
CA SER A 533 -17.82 35.63 15.59
C SER A 533 -16.39 35.11 15.81
N GLU A 534 -15.40 35.99 15.88
CA GLU A 534 -14.00 35.58 16.15
C GLU A 534 -13.85 34.88 17.51
N ASP A 535 -14.60 35.33 18.53
CA ASP A 535 -14.58 34.73 19.86
C ASP A 535 -15.20 33.31 19.84
N GLU A 536 -16.31 33.14 19.11
CA GLU A 536 -16.94 31.82 18.93
C GLU A 536 -16.04 30.85 18.15
N ARG A 537 -15.33 31.32 17.10
CA ARG A 537 -14.37 30.50 16.36
C ARG A 537 -13.21 30.08 17.26
N ARG A 538 -12.76 30.97 18.12
CA ARG A 538 -11.70 30.67 19.10
C ARG A 538 -12.19 29.64 20.12
N ALA A 539 -13.37 29.88 20.70
CA ALA A 539 -14.00 28.94 21.64
C ALA A 539 -14.21 27.56 20.98
N TYR A 540 -14.71 27.54 19.73
CA TYR A 540 -14.87 26.28 18.99
C TYR A 540 -13.54 25.53 18.83
N ARG A 541 -12.44 26.18 18.46
CA ARG A 541 -11.12 25.53 18.33
C ARG A 541 -10.62 24.93 19.64
N GLU A 542 -10.97 25.56 20.78
CA GLU A 542 -10.53 25.17 22.12
C GLU A 542 -11.42 24.08 22.75
N THR A 543 -12.71 24.08 22.45
CA THR A 543 -13.70 23.24 23.15
C THR A 543 -14.34 22.15 22.29
N THR A 544 -14.12 22.19 20.96
CA THR A 544 -14.80 21.25 20.04
C THR A 544 -14.42 19.80 20.32
N THR A 545 -15.43 18.94 20.29
CA THR A 545 -15.31 17.49 20.27
C THR A 545 -15.27 16.92 18.85
N ASP A 546 -15.47 17.78 17.84
CA ASP A 546 -15.40 17.36 16.44
C ASP A 546 -13.96 16.94 16.09
N GLU A 547 -13.82 15.74 15.56
CA GLU A 547 -12.51 15.18 15.21
C GLU A 547 -12.28 15.12 13.69
N ALA A 548 -11.02 15.18 13.30
CA ALA A 548 -10.56 14.96 11.94
C ALA A 548 -11.29 15.80 10.88
N ASN A 549 -11.85 15.16 9.85
CA ASN A 549 -12.55 15.82 8.75
C ASN A 549 -13.94 16.37 9.12
N LYS A 550 -14.46 16.10 10.33
CA LYS A 550 -15.75 16.66 10.81
C LYS A 550 -15.61 18.10 11.30
N ARG A 551 -14.42 18.55 11.66
CA ARG A 551 -14.18 19.91 12.14
C ARG A 551 -14.70 20.97 11.16
N LEU A 552 -15.28 22.04 11.66
CA LEU A 552 -15.84 23.14 10.86
C LEU A 552 -14.76 23.97 10.15
N ASP A 553 -13.54 24.04 10.71
CA ASP A 553 -12.40 24.73 10.12
C ASP A 553 -11.67 23.90 9.04
N PHE A 554 -12.01 22.63 8.87
CA PHE A 554 -11.42 21.77 7.84
C PHE A 554 -12.10 21.96 6.47
N ARG A 555 -11.31 21.93 5.40
CA ARG A 555 -11.79 21.97 4.00
C ARG A 555 -11.31 20.73 3.25
N PHE A 556 -12.23 20.05 2.59
CA PHE A 556 -11.94 18.91 1.74
C PHE A 556 -11.21 19.34 0.46
N GLU A 557 -10.17 18.63 0.06
CA GLU A 557 -9.64 18.71 -1.30
C GLU A 557 -10.64 18.09 -2.29
N HIS A 558 -10.68 18.62 -3.53
CA HIS A 558 -11.62 18.15 -4.55
C HIS A 558 -11.05 18.20 -5.97
#